data_1f6f4f32d91bc74d3f1d6b7e43e8bb26
#
_entry.id   1f6f4f32d91bc74d3f1d6b7e43e8bb26
#
_cell.length_a   1.000
_cell.length_b   1.000
_cell.length_c   1.000
_cell.angle_alpha   90.00
_cell.angle_beta   90.00
_cell.angle_gamma   90.00
#
_symmetry.space_group_name_H-M   'P 1'
#
loop_
_entity.id
_entity.type
_entity.pdbx_description
1 polymer ?
#
loop_
_entity_poly.entity_id
_entity_poly.type
_entity_poly.pdbx_seq_one_letter_code
_entity_poly.pdbx_strand_id
1 'polypeptide(L)'
;KVSLIGAPTDIGAGARGASMGPEALRVANIGPILEGHGLEVLDRGNLIGPSNPWQPPDAGYRHLPEVVAWNRLVHDAVYAELTDGRLPILLGGDHCLGLGSISAVARHCREAGKKLRVLWLDAHADFNTSALTPSGNIHGMPVACLCGRGPQELIEIGGQVPAINPKWIRQIGIRSVDAGEKRLVHEVGLEVFDMRYIDEMGMRHTMELALATLDDRTHLHVS
;
A
#
# COMPACT_ATOMS: atom_id res chain seq x y z
N LYS A 1 20.02 0.87 7.70
CA LYS A 1 20.21 0.80 6.24
C LYS A 1 18.85 0.95 5.56
N VAL A 2 18.75 1.79 4.55
CA VAL A 2 17.52 2.08 3.81
C VAL A 2 17.78 1.78 2.32
N SER A 3 16.76 1.27 1.63
CA SER A 3 16.76 1.13 0.17
C SER A 3 15.60 1.92 -0.43
N LEU A 4 15.87 2.76 -1.42
CA LEU A 4 14.86 3.45 -2.21
C LEU A 4 14.55 2.62 -3.45
N ILE A 5 13.27 2.32 -3.69
CA ILE A 5 12.81 1.54 -4.84
C ILE A 5 11.77 2.36 -5.57
N GLY A 6 12.03 2.77 -6.80
CA GLY A 6 11.07 3.50 -7.61
C GLY A 6 10.12 2.55 -8.35
N ALA A 7 8.83 2.88 -8.38
CA ALA A 7 7.81 2.20 -9.16
C ALA A 7 6.94 3.22 -9.93
N PRO A 8 7.46 3.79 -11.05
CA PRO A 8 6.84 4.89 -11.77
C PRO A 8 5.68 4.42 -12.65
N THR A 9 4.50 4.22 -12.07
CA THR A 9 3.34 3.75 -12.83
C THR A 9 2.03 4.42 -12.42
N ASP A 10 1.12 4.57 -13.39
CA ASP A 10 -0.28 4.99 -13.22
C ASP A 10 -1.23 3.82 -13.51
N ILE A 11 -0.74 2.58 -13.42
CA ILE A 11 -1.42 1.41 -13.97
C ILE A 11 -2.77 1.12 -13.33
N GLY A 12 -2.90 1.38 -12.03
CA GLY A 12 -4.14 1.19 -11.29
C GLY A 12 -5.11 2.38 -11.37
N ALA A 13 -4.68 3.49 -11.99
CA ALA A 13 -5.44 4.73 -12.07
C ALA A 13 -6.08 4.95 -13.44
N GLY A 14 -7.12 5.79 -13.49
CA GLY A 14 -7.75 6.25 -14.73
C GLY A 14 -7.13 7.53 -15.32
N ALA A 15 -6.11 8.10 -14.70
CA ALA A 15 -5.45 9.34 -15.07
C ALA A 15 -3.93 9.24 -14.90
N ARG A 16 -3.22 10.07 -15.69
CA ARG A 16 -1.76 10.18 -15.59
C ARG A 16 -1.34 11.12 -14.47
N GLY A 17 -0.13 10.92 -13.95
CA GLY A 17 0.53 11.82 -13.01
C GLY A 17 1.31 11.12 -11.91
N ALA A 18 0.75 10.07 -11.31
CA ALA A 18 1.39 9.35 -10.21
C ALA A 18 2.74 8.73 -10.60
N SER A 19 2.93 8.34 -11.87
CA SER A 19 4.21 7.82 -12.38
C SER A 19 5.39 8.77 -12.25
N MET A 20 5.15 10.07 -12.04
CA MET A 20 6.23 11.04 -11.79
C MET A 20 6.77 10.98 -10.35
N GLY A 21 6.07 10.32 -9.42
CA GLY A 21 6.38 10.31 -7.99
C GLY A 21 7.83 9.96 -7.64
N PRO A 22 8.40 8.86 -8.15
CA PRO A 22 9.77 8.49 -7.83
C PRO A 22 10.80 9.56 -8.18
N GLU A 23 10.71 10.14 -9.38
CA GLU A 23 11.63 11.18 -9.83
C GLU A 23 11.40 12.51 -9.07
N ALA A 24 10.13 12.86 -8.80
CA ALA A 24 9.82 14.05 -8.03
C ALA A 24 10.43 14.01 -6.63
N LEU A 25 10.37 12.85 -5.96
CA LEU A 25 10.96 12.66 -4.64
C LEU A 25 12.50 12.68 -4.69
N ARG A 26 13.13 12.15 -5.75
CA ARG A 26 14.56 12.24 -5.96
C ARG A 26 15.01 13.69 -6.19
N VAL A 27 14.29 14.44 -7.02
CA VAL A 27 14.53 15.88 -7.23
C VAL A 27 14.36 16.67 -5.93
N ALA A 28 13.42 16.25 -5.06
CA ALA A 28 13.25 16.80 -3.72
C ALA A 28 14.33 16.33 -2.72
N ASN A 29 15.38 15.64 -3.17
CA ASN A 29 16.53 15.20 -2.38
C ASN A 29 16.20 14.20 -1.26
N ILE A 30 15.27 13.27 -1.47
CA ILE A 30 14.92 12.26 -0.46
C ILE A 30 16.15 11.48 0.03
N GLY A 31 17.05 11.06 -0.86
CA GLY A 31 18.29 10.35 -0.50
C GLY A 31 19.18 11.17 0.42
N PRO A 32 19.69 12.34 -0.02
CA PRO A 32 20.50 13.23 0.80
C PRO A 32 19.86 13.63 2.14
N ILE A 33 18.54 13.81 2.19
CA ILE A 33 17.83 14.12 3.45
C ILE A 33 17.93 12.93 4.41
N LEU A 34 17.70 11.72 3.96
CA LEU A 34 17.81 10.51 4.78
C LEU A 34 19.26 10.28 5.25
N GLU A 35 20.24 10.52 4.38
CA GLU A 35 21.67 10.46 4.75
C GLU A 35 22.03 11.51 5.81
N GLY A 36 21.45 12.72 5.71
CA GLY A 36 21.58 13.77 6.72
C GLY A 36 21.06 13.38 8.10
N HIS A 37 20.15 12.42 8.16
CA HIS A 37 19.69 11.79 9.42
C HIS A 37 20.54 10.59 9.86
N GLY A 38 21.71 10.38 9.26
CA GLY A 38 22.64 9.29 9.62
C GLY A 38 22.27 7.92 9.08
N LEU A 39 21.39 7.86 8.08
CA LEU A 39 21.01 6.58 7.46
C LEU A 39 21.95 6.24 6.30
N GLU A 40 22.28 4.96 6.16
CA GLU A 40 22.94 4.44 4.95
C GLU A 40 21.84 4.22 3.89
N VAL A 41 21.87 4.99 2.81
CA VAL A 41 20.86 4.95 1.74
C VAL A 41 21.42 4.29 0.50
N LEU A 42 20.66 3.37 -0.06
CA LEU A 42 20.93 2.74 -1.35
C LEU A 42 19.75 2.98 -2.29
N ASP A 43 19.95 3.76 -3.34
CA ASP A 43 18.92 3.92 -4.38
C ASP A 43 19.03 2.78 -5.41
N ARG A 44 17.98 1.98 -5.50
CA ARG A 44 17.88 0.86 -6.45
C ARG A 44 17.40 1.31 -7.85
N GLY A 45 17.13 2.60 -8.02
CA GLY A 45 16.52 3.10 -9.25
C GLY A 45 15.05 2.73 -9.39
N ASN A 46 14.60 2.68 -10.62
CA ASN A 46 13.20 2.38 -10.95
C ASN A 46 13.04 0.94 -11.43
N LEU A 47 11.98 0.29 -10.93
CA LEU A 47 11.50 -0.97 -11.51
C LEU A 47 10.99 -0.72 -12.94
N ILE A 48 11.15 -1.72 -13.79
CA ILE A 48 10.66 -1.71 -15.16
C ILE A 48 9.52 -2.71 -15.27
N GLY A 49 8.31 -2.20 -15.35
CA GLY A 49 7.08 -2.98 -15.52
C GLY A 49 6.37 -2.68 -16.82
N PRO A 50 5.23 -3.34 -17.07
CA PRO A 50 4.44 -3.10 -18.27
C PRO A 50 3.94 -1.65 -18.34
N SER A 51 3.87 -1.12 -19.54
CA SER A 51 3.29 0.18 -19.80
C SER A 51 1.77 0.15 -19.63
N ASN A 52 1.18 1.31 -19.29
CA ASN A 52 -0.26 1.45 -19.15
C ASN A 52 -0.95 1.37 -20.55
N PRO A 53 -1.84 0.39 -20.79
CA PRO A 53 -2.51 0.23 -22.07
C PRO A 53 -3.65 1.23 -22.31
N TRP A 54 -4.05 1.98 -21.27
CA TRP A 54 -5.14 2.98 -21.34
C TRP A 54 -6.46 2.42 -21.88
N GLN A 55 -6.81 1.21 -21.49
CA GLN A 55 -8.04 0.54 -21.88
C GLN A 55 -9.17 0.74 -20.85
N PRO A 56 -10.43 0.62 -21.26
CA PRO A 56 -11.55 0.59 -20.31
C PRO A 56 -11.44 -0.63 -19.39
N PRO A 57 -12.12 -0.62 -18.22
CA PRO A 57 -12.15 -1.78 -17.34
C PRO A 57 -12.87 -2.95 -17.99
N ASP A 58 -12.40 -4.16 -17.71
CA ASP A 58 -13.02 -5.42 -18.05
C ASP A 58 -13.40 -6.17 -16.76
N ALA A 59 -14.60 -6.74 -16.69
CA ALA A 59 -15.13 -7.44 -15.52
C ALA A 59 -14.97 -6.70 -14.18
N GLY A 60 -15.00 -5.35 -14.23
CA GLY A 60 -14.85 -4.49 -13.05
C GLY A 60 -13.39 -4.23 -12.65
N TYR A 61 -12.42 -4.60 -13.48
CA TYR A 61 -11.00 -4.34 -13.25
C TYR A 61 -10.35 -3.63 -14.44
N ARG A 62 -9.64 -2.54 -14.19
CA ARG A 62 -8.84 -1.85 -15.19
C ARG A 62 -7.42 -2.38 -15.16
N HIS A 63 -6.92 -2.84 -16.32
CA HIS A 63 -5.54 -3.28 -16.52
C HIS A 63 -5.07 -4.36 -15.53
N LEU A 64 -5.94 -5.31 -15.17
CA LEU A 64 -5.63 -6.33 -14.16
C LEU A 64 -4.31 -7.08 -14.41
N PRO A 65 -4.01 -7.56 -15.64
CA PRO A 65 -2.75 -8.27 -15.89
C PRO A 65 -1.50 -7.42 -15.61
N GLU A 66 -1.54 -6.15 -16.01
CA GLU A 66 -0.43 -5.21 -15.81
C GLU A 66 -0.29 -4.81 -14.34
N VAL A 67 -1.40 -4.60 -13.63
CA VAL A 67 -1.40 -4.36 -12.18
C VAL A 67 -0.82 -5.55 -11.43
N VAL A 68 -1.17 -6.78 -11.82
CA VAL A 68 -0.57 -8.01 -11.25
C VAL A 68 0.94 -8.04 -11.48
N ALA A 69 1.38 -7.78 -12.71
CA ALA A 69 2.80 -7.78 -13.05
C ALA A 69 3.59 -6.74 -12.24
N TRP A 70 3.08 -5.49 -12.13
CA TRP A 70 3.69 -4.45 -11.30
C TRP A 70 3.75 -4.84 -9.83
N ASN A 71 2.68 -5.38 -9.27
CA ASN A 71 2.65 -5.76 -7.87
C ASN A 71 3.57 -6.95 -7.54
N ARG A 72 3.78 -7.87 -8.48
CA ARG A 72 4.79 -8.94 -8.34
C ARG A 72 6.21 -8.37 -8.34
N LEU A 73 6.52 -7.46 -9.26
CA LEU A 73 7.82 -6.77 -9.27
C LEU A 73 8.09 -6.03 -7.96
N VAL A 74 7.11 -5.27 -7.47
CA VAL A 74 7.21 -4.55 -6.19
C VAL A 74 7.38 -5.53 -5.03
N HIS A 75 6.56 -6.60 -4.98
CA HIS A 75 6.67 -7.63 -3.94
C HIS A 75 8.08 -8.20 -3.89
N ASP A 76 8.61 -8.63 -5.03
CA ASP A 76 9.92 -9.30 -5.07
C ASP A 76 11.06 -8.35 -4.69
N ALA A 77 11.01 -7.10 -5.16
CA ALA A 77 12.00 -6.09 -4.83
C ALA A 77 11.98 -5.72 -3.33
N VAL A 78 10.80 -5.48 -2.77
CA VAL A 78 10.64 -5.15 -1.34
C VAL A 78 11.03 -6.34 -0.46
N TYR A 79 10.63 -7.56 -0.84
CA TYR A 79 10.98 -8.77 -0.09
C TYR A 79 12.49 -9.01 -0.08
N ALA A 80 13.18 -8.81 -1.20
CA ALA A 80 14.63 -8.95 -1.28
C ALA A 80 15.36 -7.98 -0.34
N GLU A 81 14.96 -6.70 -0.29
CA GLU A 81 15.58 -5.72 0.61
C GLU A 81 15.35 -6.05 2.10
N LEU A 82 14.14 -6.51 2.45
CA LEU A 82 13.85 -6.95 3.82
C LEU A 82 14.69 -8.16 4.23
N THR A 83 14.90 -9.11 3.31
CA THR A 83 15.72 -10.30 3.53
C THR A 83 17.20 -9.94 3.70
N ASP A 84 17.65 -8.88 2.99
CA ASP A 84 19.01 -8.31 3.12
C ASP A 84 19.17 -7.40 4.36
N GLY A 85 18.16 -7.33 5.21
CA GLY A 85 18.18 -6.55 6.47
C GLY A 85 18.13 -5.04 6.27
N ARG A 86 17.59 -4.57 5.13
CA ARG A 86 17.40 -3.16 4.81
C ARG A 86 15.93 -2.78 5.00
N LEU A 87 15.68 -1.52 5.29
CA LEU A 87 14.34 -0.94 5.32
C LEU A 87 14.00 -0.42 3.91
N PRO A 88 13.10 -1.07 3.16
CA PRO A 88 12.68 -0.57 1.86
C PRO A 88 11.75 0.63 2.01
N ILE A 89 11.98 1.66 1.20
CA ILE A 89 11.05 2.78 0.97
C ILE A 89 10.65 2.70 -0.50
N LEU A 90 9.40 2.35 -0.74
CA LEU A 90 8.82 2.33 -2.08
C LEU A 90 8.41 3.75 -2.47
N LEU A 91 9.03 4.26 -3.52
CA LEU A 91 8.67 5.53 -4.14
C LEU A 91 7.65 5.21 -5.25
N GLY A 92 6.39 5.45 -4.98
CA GLY A 92 5.33 5.03 -5.88
C GLY A 92 4.91 6.07 -6.88
N GLY A 93 4.23 5.57 -7.72
CA GLY A 93 3.12 5.61 -8.56
C GLY A 93 1.77 5.68 -7.81
N ASP A 94 0.77 5.08 -8.40
CA ASP A 94 -0.54 5.02 -7.75
C ASP A 94 -0.60 3.97 -6.62
N HIS A 95 -1.64 4.07 -5.77
CA HIS A 95 -1.71 3.29 -4.52
C HIS A 95 -1.96 1.78 -4.72
N CYS A 96 -2.25 1.30 -5.94
CA CYS A 96 -2.34 -0.14 -6.20
C CYS A 96 -1.06 -0.89 -5.85
N LEU A 97 0.10 -0.21 -5.89
CA LEU A 97 1.41 -0.77 -5.56
C LEU A 97 1.57 -1.14 -4.07
N GLY A 98 0.74 -0.54 -3.20
CA GLY A 98 0.66 -0.90 -1.79
C GLY A 98 0.33 -2.37 -1.56
N LEU A 99 -0.40 -3.00 -2.49
CA LEU A 99 -0.68 -4.43 -2.41
C LEU A 99 0.59 -5.27 -2.47
N GLY A 100 1.46 -5.03 -3.44
CA GLY A 100 2.73 -5.78 -3.58
C GLY A 100 3.67 -5.55 -2.41
N SER A 101 3.87 -4.27 -2.01
CA SER A 101 4.79 -3.93 -0.92
C SER A 101 4.33 -4.51 0.41
N ILE A 102 3.06 -4.36 0.78
CA ILE A 102 2.53 -4.86 2.05
C ILE A 102 2.47 -6.39 2.06
N SER A 103 2.17 -7.04 0.92
CA SER A 103 2.22 -8.49 0.80
C SER A 103 3.63 -9.04 1.04
N ALA A 104 4.66 -8.36 0.55
CA ALA A 104 6.07 -8.69 0.82
C ALA A 104 6.43 -8.57 2.29
N VAL A 105 6.05 -7.44 2.92
CA VAL A 105 6.26 -7.21 4.36
C VAL A 105 5.51 -8.25 5.19
N ALA A 106 4.27 -8.56 4.85
CA ALA A 106 3.48 -9.57 5.54
C ALA A 106 4.12 -10.96 5.47
N ARG A 107 4.62 -11.34 4.29
CA ARG A 107 5.38 -12.57 4.10
C ARG A 107 6.64 -12.60 4.98
N HIS A 108 7.47 -11.56 4.91
CA HIS A 108 8.69 -11.44 5.72
C HIS A 108 8.38 -11.53 7.22
N CYS A 109 7.34 -10.85 7.70
CA CYS A 109 6.94 -10.90 9.10
C CYS A 109 6.52 -12.31 9.53
N ARG A 110 5.75 -13.02 8.71
CA ARG A 110 5.35 -14.41 9.00
C ARG A 110 6.57 -15.34 9.13
N GLU A 111 7.49 -15.25 8.18
CA GLU A 111 8.71 -16.06 8.17
C GLU A 111 9.63 -15.74 9.36
N ALA A 112 9.67 -14.48 9.80
CA ALA A 112 10.42 -14.04 10.97
C ALA A 112 9.67 -14.20 12.32
N GLY A 113 8.44 -14.72 12.32
CA GLY A 113 7.60 -14.86 13.52
C GLY A 113 7.20 -13.51 14.15
N LYS A 114 7.14 -12.45 13.35
CA LYS A 114 6.74 -11.10 13.78
C LYS A 114 5.27 -10.84 13.47
N LYS A 115 4.67 -9.92 14.23
CA LYS A 115 3.38 -9.33 13.93
C LYS A 115 3.57 -8.19 12.92
N LEU A 116 2.52 -7.89 12.14
CA LEU A 116 2.52 -6.74 11.24
C LEU A 116 1.39 -5.78 11.64
N ARG A 117 1.69 -4.50 11.81
CA ARG A 117 0.73 -3.40 11.88
C ARG A 117 0.91 -2.52 10.65
N VAL A 118 -0.18 -2.25 9.94
CA VAL A 118 -0.20 -1.31 8.81
C VAL A 118 -0.93 -0.04 9.21
N LEU A 119 -0.29 1.10 9.01
CA LEU A 119 -0.93 2.42 9.00
C LEU A 119 -1.16 2.81 7.55
N TRP A 120 -2.42 2.98 7.19
CA TRP A 120 -2.85 3.42 5.86
C TRP A 120 -3.26 4.88 5.95
N LEU A 121 -2.35 5.79 5.52
CA LEU A 121 -2.54 7.24 5.61
C LEU A 121 -3.09 7.75 4.28
N ASP A 122 -4.40 7.86 4.18
CA ASP A 122 -5.06 8.21 2.91
C ASP A 122 -6.37 8.97 3.15
N ALA A 123 -6.83 9.64 2.09
CA ALA A 123 -8.17 10.19 1.98
C ALA A 123 -9.23 9.11 1.70
N HIS A 124 -8.82 7.99 1.10
CA HIS A 124 -9.67 6.90 0.61
C HIS A 124 -9.45 5.63 1.43
N ALA A 125 -10.48 4.78 1.50
CA ALA A 125 -10.37 3.51 2.20
C ALA A 125 -9.70 2.42 1.37
N ASP A 126 -9.68 2.58 0.04
CA ASP A 126 -9.12 1.63 -0.94
C ASP A 126 -9.60 0.18 -0.70
N PHE A 127 -10.88 0.09 -0.31
CA PHE A 127 -11.57 -1.17 0.03
C PHE A 127 -12.66 -1.53 -0.98
N ASN A 128 -12.62 -0.93 -2.17
CA ASN A 128 -13.51 -1.28 -3.27
C ASN A 128 -13.23 -2.69 -3.80
N THR A 129 -14.24 -3.27 -4.43
CA THR A 129 -14.17 -4.55 -5.15
C THR A 129 -14.74 -4.36 -6.56
N SER A 130 -14.56 -5.33 -7.46
CA SER A 130 -15.12 -5.27 -8.81
C SER A 130 -16.65 -5.08 -8.83
N ALA A 131 -17.35 -5.54 -7.79
CA ALA A 131 -18.81 -5.41 -7.67
C ALA A 131 -19.26 -4.03 -7.16
N LEU A 132 -18.38 -3.27 -6.50
CA LEU A 132 -18.71 -2.00 -5.86
C LEU A 132 -18.10 -0.79 -6.57
N THR A 133 -16.97 -0.98 -7.24
CA THR A 133 -16.22 0.12 -7.87
C THR A 133 -17.00 0.79 -8.98
N PRO A 134 -17.09 2.13 -9.00
CA PRO A 134 -17.71 2.85 -10.11
C PRO A 134 -16.79 2.96 -11.34
N SER A 135 -15.47 2.79 -11.18
CA SER A 135 -14.46 3.08 -12.21
C SER A 135 -13.67 1.85 -12.69
N GLY A 136 -13.66 0.77 -11.93
CA GLY A 136 -12.78 -0.37 -12.13
C GLY A 136 -11.30 -0.09 -11.83
N ASN A 137 -10.96 1.09 -11.33
CA ASN A 137 -9.58 1.46 -11.01
C ASN A 137 -9.08 0.66 -9.80
N ILE A 138 -8.03 -0.14 -10.01
CA ILE A 138 -7.52 -1.04 -8.98
C ILE A 138 -6.80 -0.28 -7.86
N HIS A 139 -6.38 0.97 -8.08
CA HIS A 139 -5.80 1.79 -7.00
C HIS A 139 -6.77 2.00 -5.82
N GLY A 140 -8.09 1.88 -6.03
CA GLY A 140 -9.07 1.92 -4.95
C GLY A 140 -9.41 0.55 -4.33
N MET A 141 -8.61 -0.50 -4.59
CA MET A 141 -8.90 -1.88 -4.15
C MET A 141 -7.78 -2.55 -3.30
N PRO A 142 -6.59 -1.97 -3.12
CA PRO A 142 -5.47 -2.72 -2.54
C PRO A 142 -5.74 -3.21 -1.12
N VAL A 143 -6.43 -2.44 -0.27
CA VAL A 143 -6.74 -2.87 1.09
C VAL A 143 -7.72 -4.03 1.10
N ALA A 144 -8.72 -4.03 0.22
CA ALA A 144 -9.63 -5.18 0.06
C ALA A 144 -8.87 -6.43 -0.38
N CYS A 145 -7.98 -6.31 -1.38
CA CYS A 145 -7.15 -7.42 -1.85
C CYS A 145 -6.23 -7.97 -0.75
N LEU A 146 -5.58 -7.12 0.02
CA LEU A 146 -4.77 -7.53 1.19
C LEU A 146 -5.58 -8.31 2.22
N CYS A 147 -6.87 -7.97 2.37
CA CYS A 147 -7.81 -8.67 3.22
C CYS A 147 -8.47 -9.90 2.57
N GLY A 148 -8.00 -10.34 1.40
CA GLY A 148 -8.48 -11.52 0.69
C GLY A 148 -9.74 -11.31 -0.15
N ARG A 149 -10.09 -10.06 -0.48
CA ARG A 149 -11.27 -9.69 -1.27
C ARG A 149 -10.85 -9.06 -2.59
N GLY A 150 -10.70 -9.87 -3.63
CA GLY A 150 -10.25 -9.42 -4.95
C GLY A 150 -10.02 -10.59 -5.89
N PRO A 151 -9.48 -10.34 -7.08
CA PRO A 151 -9.15 -11.39 -8.03
C PRO A 151 -7.99 -12.25 -7.48
N GLN A 152 -8.04 -13.53 -7.78
CA GLN A 152 -7.10 -14.51 -7.24
C GLN A 152 -5.64 -14.13 -7.49
N GLU A 153 -5.34 -13.61 -8.66
CA GLU A 153 -4.00 -13.22 -9.09
C GLU A 153 -3.38 -12.11 -8.23
N LEU A 154 -4.22 -11.25 -7.63
CA LEU A 154 -3.79 -10.19 -6.72
C LEU A 154 -3.73 -10.65 -5.26
N ILE A 155 -4.77 -11.34 -4.78
CA ILE A 155 -4.84 -11.72 -3.37
C ILE A 155 -3.79 -12.77 -2.97
N GLU A 156 -3.25 -13.52 -3.93
CA GLU A 156 -2.24 -14.57 -3.71
C GLU A 156 -0.79 -14.11 -3.85
N ILE A 157 -0.52 -12.83 -4.17
CA ILE A 157 0.85 -12.32 -4.41
C ILE A 157 1.79 -12.63 -3.22
N GLY A 158 1.33 -12.51 -1.99
CA GLY A 158 2.12 -12.80 -0.77
C GLY A 158 2.13 -14.27 -0.35
N GLY A 159 1.54 -15.17 -1.16
CA GLY A 159 1.49 -16.63 -0.91
C GLY A 159 0.52 -17.06 0.18
N GLN A 160 -0.12 -16.14 0.88
CA GLN A 160 -1.15 -16.42 1.89
C GLN A 160 -2.35 -15.49 1.72
N VAL A 161 -3.55 -16.04 1.87
CA VAL A 161 -4.82 -15.31 1.78
C VAL A 161 -5.60 -15.48 3.09
N PRO A 162 -6.02 -14.37 3.74
CA PRO A 162 -5.62 -12.99 3.46
C PRO A 162 -4.13 -12.76 3.75
N ALA A 163 -3.52 -11.79 3.06
CA ALA A 163 -2.14 -11.38 3.31
C ALA A 163 -1.99 -10.77 4.72
N ILE A 164 -3.00 -10.01 5.14
CA ILE A 164 -3.10 -9.40 6.46
C ILE A 164 -4.53 -9.47 7.00
N ASN A 165 -4.68 -9.70 8.30
CA ASN A 165 -5.98 -9.62 8.96
C ASN A 165 -6.42 -8.13 9.05
N PRO A 166 -7.67 -7.76 8.70
CA PRO A 166 -8.17 -6.39 8.79
C PRO A 166 -7.92 -5.70 10.14
N LYS A 167 -7.95 -6.45 11.25
CA LYS A 167 -7.68 -5.95 12.60
C LYS A 167 -6.28 -5.40 12.82
N TRP A 168 -5.34 -5.66 11.90
CA TRP A 168 -3.98 -5.16 11.96
C TRP A 168 -3.74 -3.92 11.08
N ILE A 169 -4.77 -3.47 10.36
CA ILE A 169 -4.75 -2.24 9.56
C ILE A 169 -5.41 -1.11 10.36
N ARG A 170 -4.82 0.07 10.32
CA ARG A 170 -5.37 1.33 10.83
C ARG A 170 -5.43 2.32 9.68
N GLN A 171 -6.64 2.71 9.31
CA GLN A 171 -6.83 3.74 8.30
C GLN A 171 -6.96 5.11 8.98
N ILE A 172 -6.22 6.10 8.48
CA ILE A 172 -6.10 7.43 9.10
C ILE A 172 -6.29 8.49 8.02
N GLY A 173 -7.20 9.44 8.26
CA GLY A 173 -7.45 10.55 7.36
C GLY A 173 -8.56 10.32 6.33
N ILE A 174 -9.26 9.21 6.43
CA ILE A 174 -10.31 8.81 5.48
C ILE A 174 -11.43 9.86 5.44
N ARG A 175 -11.81 10.32 4.22
CA ARG A 175 -12.83 11.34 4.03
C ARG A 175 -13.60 11.24 2.71
N SER A 176 -13.16 10.37 1.80
CA SER A 176 -13.82 10.14 0.51
C SER A 176 -13.98 8.63 0.32
N VAL A 177 -15.20 8.14 0.52
CA VAL A 177 -15.52 6.71 0.52
C VAL A 177 -16.89 6.49 -0.09
N ASP A 178 -17.03 5.55 -0.99
CA ASP A 178 -18.31 5.15 -1.58
C ASP A 178 -19.22 4.47 -0.56
N ALA A 179 -20.54 4.63 -0.70
CA ALA A 179 -21.50 4.07 0.26
C ALA A 179 -21.41 2.53 0.38
N GLY A 180 -21.13 1.84 -0.72
CA GLY A 180 -20.92 0.38 -0.73
C GLY A 180 -19.64 -0.02 -0.02
N GLU A 181 -18.56 0.69 -0.32
CA GLU A 181 -17.25 0.52 0.29
C GLU A 181 -17.30 0.75 1.81
N LYS A 182 -17.96 1.83 2.26
CA LYS A 182 -18.12 2.14 3.70
C LYS A 182 -18.81 1.00 4.46
N ARG A 183 -19.86 0.41 3.88
CA ARG A 183 -20.54 -0.75 4.50
C ARG A 183 -19.59 -1.94 4.64
N LEU A 184 -18.83 -2.23 3.58
CA LEU A 184 -17.91 -3.35 3.56
C LEU A 184 -16.75 -3.18 4.57
N VAL A 185 -16.18 -1.98 4.68
CA VAL A 185 -15.18 -1.62 5.68
C VAL A 185 -15.69 -1.88 7.10
N HIS A 186 -16.92 -1.47 7.37
CA HIS A 186 -17.55 -1.68 8.68
C HIS A 186 -17.81 -3.17 8.96
N GLU A 187 -18.28 -3.93 7.98
CA GLU A 187 -18.57 -5.37 8.10
C GLU A 187 -17.33 -6.19 8.44
N VAL A 188 -16.17 -5.84 7.86
CA VAL A 188 -14.92 -6.56 8.12
C VAL A 188 -14.24 -6.11 9.42
N GLY A 189 -14.75 -5.07 10.06
CA GLY A 189 -14.21 -4.55 11.33
C GLY A 189 -12.85 -3.86 11.16
N LEU A 190 -12.62 -3.18 10.03
CA LEU A 190 -11.45 -2.36 9.82
C LEU A 190 -11.51 -1.13 10.73
N GLU A 191 -10.44 -0.80 11.41
CA GLU A 191 -10.38 0.38 12.28
C GLU A 191 -10.03 1.63 11.46
N VAL A 192 -10.96 2.60 11.48
CA VAL A 192 -10.87 3.82 10.67
C VAL A 192 -10.93 5.05 11.57
N PHE A 193 -9.91 5.89 11.48
CA PHE A 193 -9.87 7.24 12.04
C PHE A 193 -10.08 8.22 10.88
N ASP A 194 -11.34 8.59 10.63
CA ASP A 194 -11.70 9.51 9.56
C ASP A 194 -11.31 10.97 9.89
N MET A 195 -11.41 11.86 8.90
CA MET A 195 -11.05 13.27 9.13
C MET A 195 -11.92 13.94 10.17
N ARG A 196 -13.19 13.54 10.29
CA ARG A 196 -14.06 14.08 11.34
C ARG A 196 -13.53 13.73 12.74
N TYR A 197 -13.12 12.47 12.94
CA TYR A 197 -12.51 12.05 14.19
C TYR A 197 -11.22 12.84 14.48
N ILE A 198 -10.38 13.05 13.47
CA ILE A 198 -9.13 13.82 13.60
C ILE A 198 -9.40 15.27 13.93
N ASP A 199 -10.42 15.89 13.31
CA ASP A 199 -10.81 17.27 13.59
C ASP A 199 -11.33 17.45 15.02
N GLU A 200 -12.04 16.45 15.56
CA GLU A 200 -12.60 16.47 16.91
C GLU A 200 -11.54 16.15 17.99
N MET A 201 -10.68 15.17 17.76
CA MET A 201 -9.77 14.59 18.77
C MET A 201 -8.30 15.01 18.60
N GLY A 202 -7.93 15.48 17.42
CA GLY A 202 -6.58 15.86 17.05
C GLY A 202 -5.72 14.68 16.55
N MET A 203 -4.79 14.99 15.64
CA MET A 203 -3.90 13.99 15.02
C MET A 203 -3.01 13.27 16.05
N ARG A 204 -2.52 13.96 17.08
CA ARG A 204 -1.69 13.35 18.13
C ARG A 204 -2.42 12.21 18.82
N HIS A 205 -3.63 12.48 19.29
CA HIS A 205 -4.45 11.45 19.96
C HIS A 205 -4.78 10.29 19.03
N THR A 206 -5.12 10.59 17.78
CA THR A 206 -5.35 9.57 16.74
C THR A 206 -4.14 8.64 16.56
N MET A 207 -2.93 9.22 16.45
CA MET A 207 -1.71 8.42 16.30
C MET A 207 -1.37 7.61 17.55
N GLU A 208 -1.60 8.15 18.75
CA GLU A 208 -1.43 7.40 20.00
C GLU A 208 -2.31 6.15 20.03
N LEU A 209 -3.57 6.25 19.58
CA LEU A 209 -4.47 5.10 19.48
C LEU A 209 -4.05 4.13 18.36
N ALA A 210 -3.72 4.64 17.19
CA ALA A 210 -3.31 3.81 16.05
C ALA A 210 -2.03 3.00 16.33
N LEU A 211 -1.14 3.56 17.15
CA LEU A 211 0.10 2.94 17.59
C LEU A 211 -0.03 2.16 18.91
N ALA A 212 -1.18 2.24 19.56
CA ALA A 212 -1.42 1.48 20.80
C ALA A 212 -1.25 -0.02 20.57
N THR A 213 -0.79 -0.73 21.60
CA THR A 213 -0.58 -2.19 21.58
C THR A 213 0.56 -2.69 20.68
N LEU A 214 1.40 -1.81 20.14
CA LEU A 214 2.65 -2.22 19.51
C LEU A 214 3.62 -2.77 20.59
N ASP A 215 4.32 -3.83 20.22
CA ASP A 215 5.39 -4.43 21.02
C ASP A 215 6.66 -4.58 20.16
N ASP A 216 7.76 -5.01 20.77
CA ASP A 216 9.05 -5.21 20.11
C ASP A 216 9.04 -6.30 19.02
N ARG A 217 7.99 -7.11 18.97
CA ARG A 217 7.76 -8.14 17.95
C ARG A 217 6.86 -7.64 16.82
N THR A 218 6.41 -6.40 16.87
CA THR A 218 5.52 -5.84 15.85
C THR A 218 6.31 -5.02 14.86
N HIS A 219 6.28 -5.41 13.59
CA HIS A 219 6.76 -4.60 12.47
C HIS A 219 5.67 -3.57 12.12
N LEU A 220 6.05 -2.30 12.09
CA LEU A 220 5.19 -1.20 11.68
C LEU A 220 5.46 -0.88 10.21
N HIS A 221 4.42 -0.96 9.37
CA HIS A 221 4.44 -0.50 7.99
C HIS A 221 3.58 0.75 7.85
N VAL A 222 4.08 1.75 7.12
CA VAL A 222 3.35 2.98 6.80
C VAL A 222 3.17 3.06 5.29
N SER A 223 1.92 3.24 4.85
CA SER A 223 1.53 3.37 3.46
C SER A 223 0.74 4.66 3.23
#